data_546d4db1032bbfbed7101aad5e287de5
#
_entry.id   546d4db1032bbfbed7101aad5e287de5
#
_cell.length_a   1.000
_cell.length_b   1.000
_cell.length_c   1.000
_cell.angle_alpha   90.00
_cell.angle_beta   90.00
_cell.angle_gamma   90.00
#
_symmetry.space_group_name_H-M   'P 1'
#
loop_
_entity.id
_entity.type
_entity.pdbx_description
1 polymer ?
#
loop_
_entity_poly.entity_id
_entity_poly.type
_entity_poly.pdbx_seq_one_letter_code
_entity_poly.pdbx_strand_id
1 'polypeptide(L)'
;YMDSDLTLDFIIIVVLIIANGLFSMTELAIVNAKKRKLEELAEAGNERAKKAFELSENPNEMFSTIQIGITLVGVLTGLYSGATFSGPLEEVLVTNIPSIEPYAASLSSFLIVAVITYLSLVIGELVPKRLALNSPESIAVVVAKPIYWLSVALKPIVSFLGVSTEFLLKLLGVTVKEEAPVTESE
;
A
#
# COMPACT_ATOMS: atom_id res chain seq x y z
N TYR A 1 32.54 3.01 9.68
CA TYR A 1 31.78 1.84 9.23
C TYR A 1 30.30 1.90 9.70
N MET A 2 30.00 2.43 10.89
CA MET A 2 28.64 2.52 11.43
C MET A 2 27.74 3.55 10.70
N ASP A 3 28.31 4.64 10.19
CA ASP A 3 27.55 5.70 9.52
C ASP A 3 27.02 5.31 8.12
N SER A 4 27.75 4.43 7.40
CA SER A 4 27.34 3.97 6.07
C SER A 4 26.13 3.03 6.16
N ASP A 5 26.04 2.20 7.20
CA ASP A 5 24.94 1.28 7.39
C ASP A 5 23.65 2.02 7.76
N LEU A 6 23.72 2.98 8.69
CA LEU A 6 22.56 3.79 9.08
C LEU A 6 22.00 4.63 7.92
N THR A 7 22.87 5.13 7.02
CA THR A 7 22.44 5.87 5.84
C THR A 7 21.69 4.98 4.88
N LEU A 8 22.18 3.77 4.65
CA LEU A 8 21.53 2.79 3.76
C LEU A 8 20.17 2.37 4.35
N ASP A 9 20.13 2.13 5.65
CA ASP A 9 18.90 1.77 6.36
C ASP A 9 17.84 2.87 6.28
N PHE A 10 18.25 4.12 6.43
CA PHE A 10 17.36 5.27 6.24
C PHE A 10 16.79 5.34 4.81
N ILE A 11 17.64 5.11 3.81
CA ILE A 11 17.23 5.09 2.40
C ILE A 11 16.19 3.97 2.17
N ILE A 12 16.42 2.78 2.74
CA ILE A 12 15.47 1.66 2.62
C ILE A 12 14.10 2.06 3.18
N ILE A 13 14.04 2.67 4.36
CA ILE A 13 12.78 3.10 4.96
C ILE A 13 12.08 4.16 4.10
N VAL A 14 12.82 5.14 3.58
CA VAL A 14 12.25 6.15 2.67
C VAL A 14 11.68 5.49 1.42
N VAL A 15 12.39 4.54 0.82
CA VAL A 15 11.91 3.78 -0.35
C VAL A 15 10.63 2.99 -0.01
N LEU A 16 10.57 2.35 1.15
CA LEU A 16 9.37 1.62 1.59
C LEU A 16 8.18 2.58 1.79
N ILE A 17 8.38 3.73 2.42
CA ILE A 17 7.32 4.75 2.60
C ILE A 17 6.82 5.26 1.23
N ILE A 18 7.72 5.53 0.29
CA ILE A 18 7.37 5.94 -1.07
C ILE A 18 6.61 4.83 -1.79
N ALA A 19 7.03 3.58 -1.68
CA ALA A 19 6.33 2.42 -2.25
C ALA A 19 4.90 2.31 -1.69
N ASN A 20 4.71 2.49 -0.38
CA ASN A 20 3.39 2.56 0.23
C ASN A 20 2.54 3.68 -0.39
N GLY A 21 3.13 4.85 -0.59
CA GLY A 21 2.48 5.99 -1.23
C GLY A 21 2.05 5.72 -2.68
N LEU A 22 2.86 5.00 -3.44
CA LEU A 22 2.52 4.59 -4.79
C LEU A 22 1.30 3.64 -4.81
N PHE A 23 1.22 2.67 -3.89
CA PHE A 23 0.06 1.81 -3.75
C PHE A 23 -1.19 2.59 -3.36
N SER A 24 -1.10 3.45 -2.33
CA SER A 24 -2.22 4.28 -1.86
C SER A 24 -2.72 5.25 -2.94
N MET A 25 -1.81 5.83 -3.71
CA MET A 25 -2.13 6.70 -4.85
C MET A 25 -2.83 5.93 -5.96
N THR A 26 -2.35 4.73 -6.26
CA THR A 26 -2.91 3.86 -7.30
C THR A 26 -4.33 3.45 -6.98
N GLU A 27 -4.58 3.00 -5.73
CA GLU A 27 -5.91 2.63 -5.24
C GLU A 27 -6.92 3.73 -5.55
N LEU A 28 -6.62 4.94 -5.11
CA LEU A 28 -7.54 6.06 -5.22
C LEU A 28 -7.65 6.60 -6.65
N ALA A 29 -6.58 6.56 -7.43
CA ALA A 29 -6.58 7.00 -8.82
C ALA A 29 -7.49 6.13 -9.69
N ILE A 30 -7.39 4.80 -9.58
CA ILE A 30 -8.19 3.88 -10.40
C ILE A 30 -9.66 3.96 -10.00
N VAL A 31 -9.98 4.08 -8.70
CA VAL A 31 -11.37 4.23 -8.23
C VAL A 31 -12.02 5.52 -8.74
N ASN A 32 -11.27 6.62 -8.75
CA ASN A 32 -11.81 7.96 -9.11
C ASN A 32 -11.66 8.28 -10.59
N ALA A 33 -10.89 7.51 -11.36
CA ALA A 33 -10.77 7.71 -12.80
C ALA A 33 -12.11 7.46 -13.50
N LYS A 34 -12.50 8.39 -14.35
CA LYS A 34 -13.74 8.28 -15.15
C LYS A 34 -13.54 7.20 -16.21
N LYS A 35 -14.27 6.09 -16.07
CA LYS A 35 -14.21 4.95 -17.01
C LYS A 35 -14.34 5.38 -18.48
N ARG A 36 -15.30 6.24 -18.78
CA ARG A 36 -15.52 6.78 -20.12
C ARG A 36 -14.25 7.47 -20.67
N LYS A 37 -13.53 8.23 -19.86
CA LYS A 37 -12.31 8.91 -20.31
C LYS A 37 -11.16 7.94 -20.54
N LEU A 38 -11.07 6.88 -19.72
CA LEU A 38 -10.09 5.79 -19.94
C LEU A 38 -10.40 5.03 -21.23
N GLU A 39 -11.68 4.78 -21.52
CA GLU A 39 -12.16 4.14 -22.73
C GLU A 39 -11.83 4.97 -23.98
N GLU A 40 -12.17 6.26 -23.99
CA GLU A 40 -11.84 7.19 -25.08
C GLU A 40 -10.32 7.21 -25.36
N LEU A 41 -9.48 7.21 -24.31
CA LEU A 41 -8.02 7.14 -24.49
C LEU A 41 -7.53 5.80 -25.00
N ALA A 42 -8.19 4.70 -24.61
CA ALA A 42 -7.89 3.35 -25.08
C ALA A 42 -8.23 3.20 -26.57
N GLU A 43 -9.39 3.69 -27.00
CA GLU A 43 -9.83 3.73 -28.41
C GLU A 43 -8.91 4.59 -29.29
N ALA A 44 -8.33 5.66 -28.70
CA ALA A 44 -7.30 6.46 -29.35
C ALA A 44 -5.93 5.77 -29.47
N GLY A 45 -5.81 4.49 -29.06
CA GLY A 45 -4.60 3.67 -29.21
C GLY A 45 -3.66 3.71 -27.99
N ASN A 46 -4.10 4.24 -26.85
CA ASN A 46 -3.28 4.25 -25.64
C ASN A 46 -3.39 2.92 -24.88
N GLU A 47 -2.41 2.03 -25.07
CA GLU A 47 -2.34 0.71 -24.43
C GLU A 47 -2.34 0.77 -22.87
N ARG A 48 -1.82 1.85 -22.29
CA ARG A 48 -1.83 2.03 -20.82
C ARG A 48 -3.22 2.39 -20.32
N ALA A 49 -3.94 3.22 -21.09
CA ALA A 49 -5.32 3.57 -20.78
C ALA A 49 -6.24 2.36 -20.91
N LYS A 50 -6.00 1.50 -21.91
CA LYS A 50 -6.72 0.21 -22.06
C LYS A 50 -6.53 -0.67 -20.83
N LYS A 51 -5.29 -0.79 -20.32
CA LYS A 51 -5.04 -1.54 -19.08
C LYS A 51 -5.68 -0.89 -17.85
N ALA A 52 -5.67 0.44 -17.75
CA ALA A 52 -6.35 1.15 -16.68
C ALA A 52 -7.87 0.91 -16.71
N PHE A 53 -8.46 0.90 -17.91
CA PHE A 53 -9.88 0.60 -18.11
C PHE A 53 -10.19 -0.85 -17.69
N GLU A 54 -9.43 -1.85 -18.18
CA GLU A 54 -9.58 -3.25 -17.80
C GLU A 54 -9.51 -3.44 -16.25
N LEU A 55 -8.57 -2.79 -15.57
CA LEU A 55 -8.46 -2.83 -14.12
C LEU A 55 -9.66 -2.19 -13.41
N SER A 56 -10.21 -1.12 -13.98
CA SER A 56 -11.39 -0.46 -13.42
C SER A 56 -12.68 -1.27 -13.59
N GLU A 57 -12.71 -2.23 -14.51
CA GLU A 57 -13.84 -3.13 -14.69
C GLU A 57 -13.85 -4.29 -13.70
N ASN A 58 -12.66 -4.73 -13.26
CA ASN A 58 -12.49 -5.81 -12.27
C ASN A 58 -11.83 -5.28 -10.98
N PRO A 59 -12.49 -4.39 -10.23
CA PRO A 59 -11.86 -3.67 -9.12
C PRO A 59 -11.47 -4.58 -7.96
N ASN A 60 -12.17 -5.68 -7.71
CA ASN A 60 -11.94 -6.55 -6.55
C ASN A 60 -10.55 -7.21 -6.56
N GLU A 61 -10.12 -7.75 -7.71
CA GLU A 61 -8.78 -8.37 -7.84
C GLU A 61 -7.67 -7.33 -7.67
N MET A 62 -7.88 -6.15 -8.25
CA MET A 62 -6.96 -5.02 -8.13
C MET A 62 -6.86 -4.52 -6.69
N PHE A 63 -7.99 -4.32 -6.00
CA PHE A 63 -7.99 -3.89 -4.61
C PHE A 63 -7.26 -4.87 -3.71
N SER A 64 -7.51 -6.18 -3.86
CA SER A 64 -6.81 -7.21 -3.09
C SER A 64 -5.30 -7.15 -3.33
N THR A 65 -4.86 -6.96 -4.58
CA THR A 65 -3.44 -6.83 -4.94
C THR A 65 -2.81 -5.61 -4.27
N ILE A 66 -3.45 -4.45 -4.36
CA ILE A 66 -2.96 -3.20 -3.77
C ILE A 66 -2.95 -3.30 -2.24
N GLN A 67 -3.99 -3.88 -1.64
CA GLN A 67 -4.08 -4.06 -0.20
C GLN A 67 -2.97 -4.97 0.35
N ILE A 68 -2.64 -6.04 -0.36
CA ILE A 68 -1.48 -6.90 -0.02
C ILE A 68 -0.20 -6.07 -0.06
N GLY A 69 -0.02 -5.25 -1.11
CA GLY A 69 1.14 -4.36 -1.24
C GLY A 69 1.27 -3.38 -0.08
N ILE A 70 0.19 -2.65 0.24
CA ILE A 70 0.14 -1.69 1.35
C ILE A 70 0.46 -2.37 2.68
N THR A 71 -0.18 -3.50 2.96
CA THR A 71 0.01 -4.24 4.21
C THR A 71 1.44 -4.75 4.34
N LEU A 72 1.97 -5.39 3.29
CA LEU A 72 3.33 -5.93 3.29
C LEU A 72 4.37 -4.84 3.49
N VAL A 73 4.28 -3.76 2.72
CA VAL A 73 5.22 -2.63 2.82
C VAL A 73 5.11 -1.96 4.18
N GLY A 74 3.89 -1.78 4.71
CA GLY A 74 3.67 -1.21 6.04
C GLY A 74 4.30 -2.04 7.16
N VAL A 75 4.10 -3.36 7.14
CA VAL A 75 4.72 -4.29 8.10
C VAL A 75 6.24 -4.27 7.99
N LEU A 76 6.79 -4.32 6.78
CA LEU A 76 8.23 -4.25 6.55
C LEU A 76 8.82 -2.94 7.05
N THR A 77 8.15 -1.81 6.78
CA THR A 77 8.59 -0.48 7.27
C THR A 77 8.64 -0.45 8.79
N GLY A 78 7.60 -0.94 9.46
CA GLY A 78 7.53 -0.98 10.93
C GLY A 78 8.60 -1.88 11.55
N LEU A 79 8.73 -3.11 11.05
CA LEU A 79 9.73 -4.07 11.55
C LEU A 79 11.16 -3.57 11.33
N TYR A 80 11.45 -3.09 10.11
CA TYR A 80 12.78 -2.66 9.74
C TYR A 80 13.21 -1.42 10.53
N SER A 81 12.34 -0.42 10.64
CA SER A 81 12.64 0.81 11.37
C SER A 81 12.82 0.56 12.89
N GLY A 82 11.97 -0.29 13.47
CA GLY A 82 12.09 -0.69 14.88
C GLY A 82 13.39 -1.40 15.17
N ALA A 83 13.75 -2.40 14.36
CA ALA A 83 14.98 -3.16 14.52
C ALA A 83 16.25 -2.30 14.36
N THR A 84 16.22 -1.34 13.44
CA THR A 84 17.39 -0.53 13.09
C THR A 84 17.61 0.65 14.02
N PHE A 85 16.55 1.39 14.38
CA PHE A 85 16.69 2.69 15.03
C PHE A 85 16.40 2.68 16.53
N SER A 86 15.74 1.65 17.09
CA SER A 86 15.41 1.63 18.52
C SER A 86 16.65 1.55 19.40
N GLY A 87 17.63 0.71 19.06
CA GLY A 87 18.88 0.58 19.83
C GLY A 87 19.73 1.86 19.86
N PRO A 88 20.07 2.45 18.71
CA PRO A 88 20.79 3.73 18.67
C PRO A 88 20.08 4.85 19.41
N LEU A 89 18.75 4.94 19.32
CA LEU A 89 17.98 5.94 20.06
C LEU A 89 17.99 5.68 21.57
N GLU A 90 17.91 4.42 22.00
CA GLU A 90 18.02 4.03 23.41
C GLU A 90 19.37 4.47 23.98
N GLU A 91 20.48 4.22 23.29
CA GLU A 91 21.82 4.63 23.71
C GLU A 91 21.93 6.15 23.88
N VAL A 92 21.39 6.91 22.92
CA VAL A 92 21.32 8.38 23.00
C VAL A 92 20.48 8.84 24.20
N LEU A 93 19.37 8.20 24.48
CA LEU A 93 18.50 8.54 25.61
C LEU A 93 19.18 8.28 26.94
N VAL A 94 19.81 7.12 27.12
CA VAL A 94 20.52 6.75 28.35
C VAL A 94 21.73 7.66 28.57
N THR A 95 22.48 7.98 27.53
CA THR A 95 23.66 8.85 27.62
C THR A 95 23.29 10.27 28.06
N ASN A 96 22.18 10.82 27.54
CA ASN A 96 21.80 12.21 27.87
C ASN A 96 20.95 12.32 29.15
N ILE A 97 20.19 11.27 29.48
CA ILE A 97 19.26 11.25 30.61
C ILE A 97 19.37 9.91 31.35
N PRO A 98 20.44 9.67 32.14
CA PRO A 98 20.65 8.36 32.79
C PRO A 98 19.51 7.91 33.70
N SER A 99 18.73 8.84 34.24
CA SER A 99 17.57 8.52 35.12
C SER A 99 16.43 7.75 34.42
N ILE A 100 16.38 7.74 33.09
CA ILE A 100 15.35 7.01 32.33
C ILE A 100 15.82 5.63 31.86
N GLU A 101 17.05 5.21 32.19
CA GLU A 101 17.61 3.91 31.77
C GLU A 101 16.61 2.73 31.88
N PRO A 102 15.82 2.57 32.98
CA PRO A 102 14.90 1.47 33.13
C PRO A 102 13.74 1.47 32.08
N TYR A 103 13.48 2.62 31.47
CA TYR A 103 12.41 2.83 30.51
C TYR A 103 12.91 3.15 29.10
N ALA A 104 14.21 3.32 28.92
CA ALA A 104 14.81 3.82 27.68
C ALA A 104 14.49 2.94 26.47
N ALA A 105 14.54 1.61 26.61
CA ALA A 105 14.20 0.66 25.55
C ALA A 105 12.73 0.78 25.08
N SER A 106 11.81 0.90 26.02
CA SER A 106 10.39 1.06 25.70
C SER A 106 10.09 2.44 25.08
N LEU A 107 10.74 3.47 25.61
CA LEU A 107 10.57 4.85 25.16
C LEU A 107 11.15 5.03 23.73
N SER A 108 12.34 4.49 23.46
CA SER A 108 12.96 4.56 22.14
C SER A 108 12.09 3.84 21.09
N SER A 109 11.64 2.63 21.39
CA SER A 109 10.75 1.88 20.51
C SER A 109 9.44 2.62 20.24
N PHE A 110 8.82 3.18 21.26
CA PHE A 110 7.60 3.98 21.12
C PHE A 110 7.83 5.22 20.24
N LEU A 111 8.91 5.95 20.45
CA LEU A 111 9.23 7.15 19.67
C LEU A 111 9.49 6.81 18.20
N ILE A 112 10.25 5.75 17.92
CA ILE A 112 10.50 5.30 16.55
C ILE A 112 9.19 4.92 15.88
N VAL A 113 8.34 4.12 16.53
CA VAL A 113 7.02 3.75 15.97
C VAL A 113 6.17 4.99 15.71
N ALA A 114 6.11 5.94 16.64
CA ALA A 114 5.34 7.16 16.49
C ALA A 114 5.81 8.01 15.29
N VAL A 115 7.11 8.23 15.16
CA VAL A 115 7.69 9.00 14.05
C VAL A 115 7.48 8.31 12.72
N ILE A 116 7.76 7.01 12.63
CA ILE A 116 7.61 6.24 11.40
C ILE A 116 6.13 6.15 10.99
N THR A 117 5.22 5.96 11.95
CA THR A 117 3.79 5.97 11.68
C THR A 117 3.35 7.34 11.12
N TYR A 118 3.79 8.43 11.73
CA TYR A 118 3.49 9.78 11.24
C TYR A 118 3.99 9.99 9.80
N LEU A 119 5.25 9.66 9.52
CA LEU A 119 5.82 9.79 8.18
C LEU A 119 5.12 8.88 7.17
N SER A 120 4.82 7.64 7.55
CA SER A 120 4.10 6.69 6.71
C SER A 120 2.69 7.17 6.38
N LEU A 121 1.97 7.74 7.36
CA LEU A 121 0.64 8.31 7.11
C LEU A 121 0.69 9.54 6.22
N VAL A 122 1.59 10.49 6.49
CA VAL A 122 1.63 11.73 5.72
C VAL A 122 2.18 11.49 4.32
N ILE A 123 3.36 10.88 4.20
CA ILE A 123 4.08 10.72 2.92
C ILE A 123 3.61 9.46 2.18
N GLY A 124 3.33 8.39 2.92
CA GLY A 124 2.96 7.09 2.36
C GLY A 124 1.45 6.91 2.11
N GLU A 125 0.60 7.85 2.54
CA GLU A 125 -0.84 7.71 2.35
C GLU A 125 -1.56 9.03 2.04
N LEU A 126 -1.54 10.03 2.92
CA LEU A 126 -2.38 11.22 2.78
C LEU A 126 -2.00 12.10 1.58
N VAL A 127 -0.71 12.38 1.39
CA VAL A 127 -0.22 13.18 0.26
C VAL A 127 -0.47 12.46 -1.07
N PRO A 128 -0.10 11.18 -1.24
CA PRO A 128 -0.38 10.40 -2.46
C PRO A 128 -1.86 10.35 -2.80
N LYS A 129 -2.73 10.13 -1.83
CA LYS A 129 -4.19 10.12 -2.05
C LYS A 129 -4.72 11.46 -2.53
N ARG A 130 -4.22 12.57 -2.00
CA ARG A 130 -4.60 13.91 -2.49
C ARG A 130 -4.14 14.17 -3.92
N LEU A 131 -2.93 13.71 -4.27
CA LEU A 131 -2.43 13.78 -5.65
C LEU A 131 -3.31 12.97 -6.61
N ALA A 132 -3.71 11.76 -6.19
CA ALA A 132 -4.59 10.90 -6.97
C ALA A 132 -5.95 11.55 -7.24
N LEU A 133 -6.52 12.26 -6.28
CA LEU A 133 -7.80 12.98 -6.46
C LEU A 133 -7.69 14.16 -7.42
N ASN A 134 -6.51 14.78 -7.51
CA ASN A 134 -6.31 15.93 -8.38
C ASN A 134 -6.23 15.55 -9.88
N SER A 135 -5.68 14.38 -10.20
CA SER A 135 -5.47 13.92 -11.58
C SER A 135 -5.62 12.41 -11.73
N PRO A 136 -6.81 11.85 -11.41
CA PRO A 136 -6.98 10.41 -11.28
C PRO A 136 -6.72 9.64 -12.58
N GLU A 137 -7.19 10.13 -13.74
CA GLU A 137 -7.03 9.43 -15.01
C GLU A 137 -5.55 9.38 -15.45
N SER A 138 -4.82 10.48 -15.29
CA SER A 138 -3.40 10.54 -15.67
C SER A 138 -2.57 9.56 -14.83
N ILE A 139 -2.85 9.50 -13.53
CA ILE A 139 -2.16 8.58 -12.62
C ILE A 139 -2.56 7.15 -12.93
N ALA A 140 -3.86 6.86 -13.09
CA ALA A 140 -4.35 5.53 -13.43
C ALA A 140 -3.66 4.96 -14.68
N VAL A 141 -3.51 5.77 -15.74
CA VAL A 141 -2.82 5.37 -16.98
C VAL A 141 -1.34 5.04 -16.73
N VAL A 142 -0.66 5.80 -15.88
CA VAL A 142 0.76 5.56 -15.60
C VAL A 142 0.96 4.28 -14.79
N VAL A 143 0.13 4.05 -13.77
CA VAL A 143 0.29 2.92 -12.83
C VAL A 143 -0.36 1.62 -13.33
N ALA A 144 -1.19 1.66 -14.37
CA ALA A 144 -1.97 0.51 -14.85
C ALA A 144 -1.10 -0.69 -15.21
N LYS A 145 -0.03 -0.50 -15.99
CA LYS A 145 0.84 -1.61 -16.40
C LYS A 145 1.58 -2.27 -15.22
N PRO A 146 2.28 -1.53 -14.34
CA PRO A 146 2.91 -2.11 -13.15
C PRO A 146 1.92 -2.90 -12.28
N ILE A 147 0.76 -2.33 -12.01
CA ILE A 147 -0.27 -2.96 -11.16
C ILE A 147 -0.86 -4.21 -11.83
N TYR A 148 -1.12 -4.18 -13.12
CA TYR A 148 -1.56 -5.35 -13.86
C TYR A 148 -0.57 -6.53 -13.72
N TRP A 149 0.72 -6.29 -13.94
CA TRP A 149 1.73 -7.34 -13.78
C TRP A 149 1.84 -7.83 -12.34
N LEU A 150 1.71 -6.92 -11.38
CA LEU A 150 1.69 -7.28 -9.96
C LEU A 150 0.47 -8.14 -9.62
N SER A 151 -0.71 -7.80 -10.14
CA SER A 151 -1.95 -8.60 -9.96
C SER A 151 -1.78 -10.01 -10.51
N VAL A 152 -1.20 -10.15 -11.70
CA VAL A 152 -0.92 -11.46 -12.30
C VAL A 152 0.05 -12.27 -11.42
N ALA A 153 1.11 -11.64 -10.92
CA ALA A 153 2.10 -12.30 -10.08
C ALA A 153 1.53 -12.71 -8.71
N LEU A 154 0.66 -11.88 -8.12
CA LEU A 154 0.05 -12.13 -6.82
C LEU A 154 -1.26 -12.93 -6.90
N LYS A 155 -1.73 -13.29 -8.09
CA LYS A 155 -2.97 -14.03 -8.27
C LYS A 155 -3.13 -15.27 -7.37
N PRO A 156 -2.12 -16.15 -7.19
CA PRO A 156 -2.24 -17.30 -6.29
C PRO A 156 -2.46 -16.88 -4.84
N ILE A 157 -1.81 -15.78 -4.39
CA ILE A 157 -1.95 -15.25 -3.04
C ILE A 157 -3.34 -14.63 -2.85
N VAL A 158 -3.80 -13.84 -3.82
CA VAL A 158 -5.14 -13.24 -3.83
C VAL A 158 -6.21 -14.31 -3.77
N SER A 159 -6.07 -15.38 -4.57
CA SER A 159 -7.00 -16.51 -4.57
C SER A 159 -7.03 -17.22 -3.21
N PHE A 160 -5.87 -17.46 -2.61
CA PHE A 160 -5.79 -18.08 -1.27
C PHE A 160 -6.48 -17.21 -0.20
N LEU A 161 -6.24 -15.90 -0.22
CA LEU A 161 -6.90 -14.96 0.69
C LEU A 161 -8.41 -14.91 0.47
N GLY A 162 -8.87 -14.96 -0.78
CA GLY A 162 -10.28 -15.04 -1.13
C GLY A 162 -10.96 -16.25 -0.51
N VAL A 163 -10.39 -17.45 -0.71
CA VAL A 163 -10.90 -18.69 -0.12
C VAL A 163 -10.91 -18.62 1.41
N SER A 164 -9.86 -18.06 2.02
CA SER A 164 -9.78 -17.89 3.47
C SER A 164 -10.87 -16.95 3.98
N THR A 165 -11.13 -15.86 3.27
CA THR A 165 -12.18 -14.89 3.59
C THR A 165 -13.57 -15.52 3.49
N GLU A 166 -13.85 -16.26 2.41
CA GLU A 166 -15.12 -16.97 2.24
C GLU A 166 -15.34 -18.03 3.34
N PHE A 167 -14.29 -18.74 3.72
CA PHE A 167 -14.36 -19.70 4.82
C PHE A 167 -14.77 -19.02 6.14
N LEU A 168 -14.15 -17.87 6.47
CA LEU A 168 -14.47 -17.12 7.68
C LEU A 168 -15.90 -16.54 7.61
N LEU A 169 -16.34 -16.04 6.47
CA LEU A 169 -17.70 -15.53 6.28
C LEU A 169 -18.75 -16.65 6.48
N LYS A 170 -18.48 -17.84 5.94
CA LYS A 170 -19.34 -19.02 6.17
C LYS A 170 -19.39 -19.40 7.64
N LEU A 171 -18.27 -19.34 8.35
CA LEU A 171 -18.21 -19.62 9.79
C LEU A 171 -19.03 -18.61 10.61
N LEU A 172 -19.08 -17.36 10.17
CA LEU A 172 -19.88 -16.29 10.77
C LEU A 172 -21.37 -16.30 10.35
N GLY A 173 -21.76 -17.26 9.51
CA GLY A 173 -23.14 -17.40 9.04
C GLY A 173 -23.56 -16.35 8.00
N VAL A 174 -22.58 -15.66 7.40
CA VAL A 174 -22.81 -14.69 6.32
C VAL A 174 -22.81 -15.41 4.98
N THR A 175 -23.97 -15.50 4.32
CA THR A 175 -24.06 -15.98 2.94
C THR A 175 -23.71 -14.82 2.00
N VAL A 176 -22.57 -14.90 1.36
CA VAL A 176 -22.20 -14.00 0.25
C VAL A 176 -23.12 -14.39 -0.91
N LYS A 177 -24.07 -13.51 -1.29
CA LYS A 177 -24.77 -13.64 -2.56
C LYS A 177 -23.73 -13.40 -3.66
N GLU A 178 -23.41 -14.42 -4.44
CA GLU A 178 -22.80 -14.20 -5.74
C GLU A 178 -23.74 -13.24 -6.50
N GLU A 179 -23.21 -12.07 -6.90
CA GLU A 179 -23.89 -11.23 -7.86
C GLU A 179 -24.07 -12.06 -9.12
N ALA A 180 -25.31 -12.50 -9.34
CA ALA A 180 -25.65 -13.17 -10.58
C ALA A 180 -25.28 -12.23 -11.73
N PRO A 181 -24.68 -12.74 -12.83
CA PRO A 181 -24.42 -11.91 -13.99
C PRO A 181 -25.74 -11.29 -14.41
N VAL A 182 -25.73 -9.95 -14.52
CA VAL A 182 -26.88 -9.21 -15.04
C VAL A 182 -27.07 -9.70 -16.46
N THR A 183 -28.00 -10.64 -16.66
CA THR A 183 -28.51 -10.98 -17.97
C THR A 183 -29.27 -9.75 -18.45
N GLU A 184 -28.66 -9.02 -19.37
CA GLU A 184 -29.40 -8.10 -20.23
C GLU A 184 -30.51 -8.92 -20.93
N SER A 185 -31.71 -8.78 -20.45
CA SER A 185 -32.89 -9.21 -21.18
C SER A 185 -33.58 -7.97 -21.73
N GLU A 186 -33.46 -7.82 -23.07
CA GLU A 186 -34.35 -7.12 -24.03
C GLU A 186 -34.87 -5.73 -23.62
#